data_feab6a2b18a3c3177cf5602149c98aae
#
_entry.id   feab6a2b18a3c3177cf5602149c98aae
#
_cell.length_a   1.000
_cell.length_b   1.000
_cell.length_c   1.000
_cell.angle_alpha   90.00
_cell.angle_beta   90.00
_cell.angle_gamma   90.00
#
_symmetry.space_group_name_H-M   'P 1'
#
loop_
_entity.id
_entity.type
_entity.pdbx_description
1 polymer ?
#
loop_
_entity_poly.entity_id
_entity_poly.type
_entity_poly.pdbx_seq_one_letter_code
_entity_poly.pdbx_strand_id
1 'polypeptide(L)'
;MKTTLSRNRLEYVLSEAVRHPHGHVHKGELILRPEVFSDPERETNILISRFALIDCTGSIELGPWCNISARCRIYTHDHIHLGRRPLLAVEEEHGIIWQDKKIGADVWVHDGAIILYQVTHIPDGVVIGAGSVLTVNPGPYEIWAGNPARKIGMRTEVSDREIEALKEIEKFRLNRSLP
;
A
#
# COMPACT_ATOMS: atom_id res chain seq x y z
N MET A 1 2.12 5.36 21.29
CA MET A 1 0.73 4.94 21.57
C MET A 1 0.35 3.95 20.48
N LYS A 2 0.15 2.66 20.79
CA LYS A 2 -0.30 1.67 19.80
C LYS A 2 -1.80 1.88 19.61
N THR A 3 -2.21 2.46 18.52
CA THR A 3 -3.64 2.62 18.20
C THR A 3 -4.14 1.28 17.68
N THR A 4 -4.98 0.63 18.45
CA THR A 4 -5.65 -0.61 18.03
C THR A 4 -6.77 -0.19 17.08
N LEU A 5 -6.61 -0.44 15.78
CA LEU A 5 -7.76 -0.47 14.87
C LEU A 5 -8.79 -1.42 15.46
N SER A 6 -10.08 -1.18 15.25
CA SER A 6 -11.13 -2.05 15.81
C SER A 6 -10.72 -3.52 15.55
N ARG A 7 -10.74 -4.31 16.59
CA ARG A 7 -10.27 -5.72 16.62
C ARG A 7 -10.63 -6.51 15.36
N ASN A 8 -11.80 -6.28 14.80
CA ASN A 8 -12.32 -6.96 13.62
C ASN A 8 -11.57 -6.60 12.31
N ARG A 9 -10.95 -5.43 12.18
CA ARG A 9 -10.19 -5.05 10.98
C ARG A 9 -8.75 -5.51 11.03
N LEU A 10 -8.13 -5.47 12.21
CA LEU A 10 -6.77 -5.99 12.42
C LEU A 10 -6.72 -7.52 12.42
N GLU A 11 -7.71 -8.18 13.00
CA GLU A 11 -7.78 -9.65 12.97
C GLU A 11 -7.96 -10.18 11.54
N TYR A 12 -8.66 -9.47 10.66
CA TYR A 12 -8.79 -9.85 9.25
C TYR A 12 -7.48 -9.67 8.48
N VAL A 13 -6.75 -8.58 8.70
CA VAL A 13 -5.44 -8.31 8.09
C VAL A 13 -4.36 -9.26 8.64
N LEU A 14 -4.43 -9.61 9.93
CA LEU A 14 -3.46 -10.49 10.59
C LEU A 14 -3.80 -11.98 10.46
N SER A 15 -5.05 -12.37 10.25
CA SER A 15 -5.44 -13.77 10.09
C SER A 15 -5.08 -14.34 8.72
N GLU A 16 -4.95 -13.47 7.72
CA GLU A 16 -4.43 -13.81 6.40
C GLU A 16 -2.90 -13.70 6.31
N ALA A 17 -2.22 -13.19 7.34
CA ALA A 17 -0.77 -13.25 7.46
C ALA A 17 -0.31 -14.70 7.62
N VAL A 18 -0.34 -15.36 6.53
CA VAL A 18 0.25 -16.60 6.06
C VAL A 18 0.69 -17.59 7.12
N ARG A 19 -0.07 -18.64 7.27
CA ARG A 19 0.47 -19.95 7.63
C ARG A 19 1.19 -20.51 6.40
N HIS A 20 2.46 -20.20 6.23
CA HIS A 20 3.29 -20.91 5.27
C HIS A 20 3.40 -22.39 5.70
N PRO A 21 3.11 -23.35 4.82
CA PRO A 21 3.12 -24.77 5.19
C PRO A 21 4.50 -25.29 5.61
N HIS A 22 5.58 -24.57 5.36
CA HIS A 22 6.96 -24.98 5.60
C HIS A 22 7.66 -24.32 6.80
N GLY A 23 6.94 -23.67 7.71
CA GLY A 23 7.46 -23.33 9.04
C GLY A 23 8.45 -22.18 9.17
N HIS A 24 8.83 -21.50 8.09
CA HIS A 24 9.68 -20.31 8.14
C HIS A 24 8.83 -19.06 8.21
N VAL A 25 8.23 -18.80 9.36
CA VAL A 25 7.44 -17.57 9.57
C VAL A 25 8.35 -16.49 10.16
N HIS A 26 8.86 -15.61 9.32
CA HIS A 26 9.27 -14.31 9.81
C HIS A 26 8.00 -13.55 10.19
N LYS A 27 7.85 -13.21 11.45
CA LYS A 27 6.71 -12.42 11.96
C LYS A 27 7.11 -10.96 11.93
N GLY A 28 6.92 -10.32 10.80
CA GLY A 28 6.94 -8.87 10.72
C GLY A 28 5.75 -8.26 11.46
N GLU A 29 5.82 -6.97 11.71
CA GLU A 29 4.74 -6.21 12.35
C GLU A 29 4.17 -5.19 11.38
N LEU A 30 2.85 -4.99 11.42
CA LEU A 30 2.20 -3.84 10.81
C LEU A 30 2.19 -2.71 11.84
N ILE A 31 3.00 -1.68 11.59
CA ILE A 31 3.18 -0.54 12.46
C ILE A 31 2.44 0.66 11.87
N LEU A 32 1.37 1.12 12.52
CA LEU A 32 0.63 2.30 12.12
C LEU A 32 1.11 3.52 12.90
N ARG A 33 1.36 4.62 12.20
CA ARG A 33 1.81 5.92 12.73
C ARG A 33 0.76 7.00 12.45
N PRO A 34 -0.46 6.92 13.02
CA PRO A 34 -1.48 7.94 12.79
C PRO A 34 -1.09 9.25 13.48
N GLU A 35 -1.52 10.37 12.91
CA GLU A 35 -1.60 11.61 13.66
C GLU A 35 -2.74 11.57 14.66
N VAL A 36 -2.58 12.29 15.77
CA VAL A 36 -3.64 12.40 16.78
C VAL A 36 -4.65 13.43 16.27
N PHE A 37 -5.89 12.99 16.08
CA PHE A 37 -6.99 13.90 15.77
C PHE A 37 -7.58 14.54 17.02
N SER A 38 -8.03 15.78 16.86
CA SER A 38 -8.89 16.45 17.85
C SER A 38 -10.36 15.97 17.78
N ASP A 39 -10.73 15.25 16.75
CA ASP A 39 -12.07 14.69 16.55
C ASP A 39 -12.17 13.29 17.18
N PRO A 40 -12.95 13.13 18.28
CA PRO A 40 -13.07 11.86 18.98
C PRO A 40 -13.81 10.77 18.18
N GLU A 41 -14.50 11.10 17.08
CA GLU A 41 -15.17 10.13 16.21
C GLU A 41 -14.20 9.52 15.18
N ARG A 42 -13.01 10.09 15.00
CA ARG A 42 -11.97 9.56 14.13
C ARG A 42 -10.88 8.89 14.94
N GLU A 43 -10.87 7.58 14.94
CA GLU A 43 -9.84 6.78 15.63
C GLU A 43 -8.46 6.85 14.94
N THR A 44 -8.42 7.09 13.63
CA THR A 44 -7.18 7.14 12.84
C THR A 44 -7.39 7.84 11.50
N ASN A 45 -6.34 8.48 11.00
CA ASN A 45 -6.27 9.02 9.64
C ASN A 45 -5.66 8.04 8.63
N ILE A 46 -5.42 6.79 9.01
CA ILE A 46 -4.99 5.72 8.12
C ILE A 46 -6.20 4.88 7.75
N LEU A 47 -6.45 4.76 6.43
CA LEU A 47 -7.53 3.95 5.89
C LEU A 47 -6.97 2.69 5.24
N ILE A 48 -7.48 1.52 5.68
CA ILE A 48 -7.20 0.24 5.04
C ILE A 48 -8.55 -0.37 4.66
N SER A 49 -8.81 -0.45 3.36
CA SER A 49 -10.09 -0.89 2.82
C SER A 49 -10.22 -2.42 2.82
N ARG A 50 -11.45 -2.90 2.62
CA ARG A 50 -11.75 -4.35 2.58
C ARG A 50 -10.95 -5.05 1.47
N PHE A 51 -10.56 -6.28 1.75
CA PHE A 51 -9.83 -7.16 0.82
C PHE A 51 -8.44 -6.65 0.43
N ALA A 52 -7.90 -5.63 1.11
CA ALA A 52 -6.49 -5.32 1.01
C ALA A 52 -5.69 -6.43 1.69
N LEU A 53 -4.70 -6.98 0.98
CA LEU A 53 -3.75 -7.94 1.52
C LEU A 53 -2.47 -7.21 1.87
N ILE A 54 -2.06 -7.27 3.13
CA ILE A 54 -0.80 -6.74 3.61
C ILE A 54 0.00 -7.91 4.14
N ASP A 55 1.03 -8.30 3.38
CA ASP A 55 1.93 -9.38 3.77
C ASP A 55 2.94 -8.86 4.80
N CYS A 56 2.85 -9.39 6.00
CA CYS A 56 3.73 -9.06 7.11
C CYS A 56 4.79 -10.13 7.37
N THR A 57 5.36 -10.73 6.34
CA THR A 57 6.56 -11.56 6.44
C THR A 57 7.74 -10.71 6.91
N GLY A 58 7.95 -9.53 6.30
CA GLY A 58 8.72 -8.43 6.85
C GLY A 58 7.80 -7.41 7.53
N SER A 59 8.37 -6.47 8.27
CA SER A 59 7.61 -5.39 8.91
C SER A 59 7.19 -4.31 7.91
N ILE A 60 6.00 -3.75 8.11
CA ILE A 60 5.50 -2.62 7.32
C ILE A 60 5.16 -1.47 8.27
N GLU A 61 5.74 -0.30 8.04
CA GLU A 61 5.37 0.94 8.70
C GLU A 61 4.54 1.81 7.75
N LEU A 62 3.36 2.24 8.21
CA LEU A 62 2.48 3.18 7.50
C LEU A 62 2.47 4.52 8.23
N GLY A 63 2.81 5.58 7.52
CA GLY A 63 2.69 6.96 7.98
C GLY A 63 1.24 7.43 8.06
N PRO A 64 1.02 8.65 8.61
CA PRO A 64 -0.31 9.23 8.72
C PRO A 64 -0.92 9.57 7.34
N TRP A 65 -2.25 9.67 7.28
CA TRP A 65 -3.02 10.03 6.08
C TRP A 65 -2.92 9.03 4.91
N CYS A 66 -2.36 7.84 5.16
CA CYS A 66 -2.32 6.78 4.15
C CYS A 66 -3.70 6.22 3.84
N ASN A 67 -3.94 5.94 2.56
CA ASN A 67 -5.12 5.23 2.09
C ASN A 67 -4.71 4.00 1.27
N ILE A 68 -4.94 2.82 1.82
CA ILE A 68 -4.78 1.54 1.14
C ILE A 68 -6.17 1.08 0.69
N SER A 69 -6.47 1.30 -0.58
CA SER A 69 -7.80 1.00 -1.16
C SER A 69 -8.07 -0.49 -1.28
N ALA A 70 -9.27 -0.83 -1.74
CA ALA A 70 -9.72 -2.22 -1.79
C ALA A 70 -8.88 -3.09 -2.73
N ARG A 71 -8.69 -4.35 -2.36
CA ARG A 71 -7.98 -5.37 -3.16
C ARG A 71 -6.53 -5.04 -3.48
N CYS A 72 -5.95 -4.02 -2.85
CA CYS A 72 -4.51 -3.78 -2.93
C CYS A 72 -3.74 -4.95 -2.36
N ARG A 73 -2.52 -5.16 -2.86
CA ARG A 73 -1.61 -6.18 -2.34
C ARG A 73 -0.25 -5.54 -2.08
N ILE A 74 0.23 -5.68 -0.86
CA ILE A 74 1.54 -5.19 -0.45
C ILE A 74 2.36 -6.39 0.00
N TYR A 75 3.39 -6.73 -0.77
CA TYR A 75 4.24 -7.87 -0.50
C TYR A 75 5.56 -7.43 0.13
N THR A 76 5.98 -8.14 1.17
CA THR A 76 7.29 -7.98 1.83
C THR A 76 8.23 -9.14 1.55
N HIS A 77 7.75 -10.23 0.95
CA HIS A 77 8.58 -11.37 0.59
C HIS A 77 8.43 -11.78 -0.88
N ASP A 78 9.36 -12.57 -1.33
CA ASP A 78 9.33 -13.28 -2.61
C ASP A 78 10.12 -14.59 -2.48
N HIS A 79 10.00 -15.43 -3.49
CA HIS A 79 10.67 -16.72 -3.58
C HIS A 79 11.97 -16.61 -4.38
N ILE A 80 12.90 -17.53 -4.18
CA ILE A 80 14.18 -17.55 -4.90
C ILE A 80 13.98 -18.22 -6.26
N HIS A 81 13.93 -17.43 -7.33
CA HIS A 81 13.69 -17.88 -8.69
C HIS A 81 15.01 -18.08 -9.48
N LEU A 82 16.02 -18.68 -8.86
CA LEU A 82 17.34 -18.85 -9.47
C LEU A 82 17.63 -20.30 -9.84
N GLY A 83 18.32 -20.48 -10.97
CA GLY A 83 18.75 -21.79 -11.46
C GLY A 83 17.63 -22.57 -12.14
N ARG A 84 17.92 -23.86 -12.43
CA ARG A 84 16.98 -24.77 -13.10
C ARG A 84 16.49 -25.92 -12.18
N ARG A 85 16.81 -25.85 -10.91
CA ARG A 85 16.28 -26.78 -9.89
C ARG A 85 14.80 -26.49 -9.64
N PRO A 86 14.00 -27.45 -9.20
CA PRO A 86 12.62 -27.21 -8.74
C PRO A 86 12.63 -26.13 -7.68
N LEU A 87 11.80 -25.07 -7.87
CA LEU A 87 11.79 -23.90 -6.97
C LEU A 87 11.46 -24.28 -5.53
N LEU A 88 10.53 -25.21 -5.34
CA LEU A 88 10.17 -25.68 -4.00
C LEU A 88 11.37 -26.31 -3.27
N ALA A 89 12.21 -27.09 -3.98
CA ALA A 89 13.42 -27.67 -3.38
C ALA A 89 14.47 -26.58 -3.03
N VAL A 90 14.54 -25.50 -3.82
CA VAL A 90 15.40 -24.34 -3.51
C VAL A 90 14.90 -23.63 -2.26
N GLU A 91 13.57 -23.44 -2.15
CA GLU A 91 12.96 -22.82 -0.99
C GLU A 91 13.14 -23.64 0.29
N GLU A 92 12.97 -24.97 0.22
CA GLU A 92 13.21 -25.86 1.35
C GLU A 92 14.66 -25.79 1.87
N GLU A 93 15.63 -25.58 0.99
CA GLU A 93 17.05 -25.51 1.33
C GLU A 93 17.48 -24.11 1.78
N HIS A 94 16.99 -23.05 1.13
CA HIS A 94 17.47 -21.68 1.28
C HIS A 94 16.44 -20.69 1.87
N GLY A 95 15.19 -21.12 1.99
CA GLY A 95 14.09 -20.28 2.46
C GLY A 95 13.62 -19.27 1.41
N ILE A 96 12.99 -18.20 1.88
CA ILE A 96 12.46 -17.09 1.08
C ILE A 96 13.27 -15.83 1.29
N ILE A 97 13.17 -14.87 0.37
CA ILE A 97 13.72 -13.52 0.55
C ILE A 97 12.62 -12.59 1.05
N TRP A 98 12.98 -11.70 1.96
CA TRP A 98 12.04 -10.73 2.51
C TRP A 98 12.73 -9.42 2.87
N GLN A 99 11.95 -8.34 2.96
CA GLN A 99 12.44 -7.02 3.33
C GLN A 99 11.36 -6.26 4.09
N ASP A 100 11.77 -5.42 5.02
CA ASP A 100 10.91 -4.45 5.66
C ASP A 100 10.50 -3.34 4.68
N LYS A 101 9.37 -2.69 4.95
CA LYS A 101 8.82 -1.67 4.08
C LYS A 101 8.39 -0.46 4.89
N LYS A 102 8.82 0.72 4.44
CA LYS A 102 8.38 2.00 5.00
C LYS A 102 7.54 2.76 3.99
N ILE A 103 6.33 3.10 4.37
CA ILE A 103 5.39 3.91 3.62
C ILE A 103 5.19 5.21 4.37
N GLY A 104 5.53 6.33 3.76
CA GLY A 104 5.48 7.67 4.34
C GLY A 104 4.07 8.18 4.58
N ALA A 105 3.94 9.46 4.82
CA ALA A 105 2.67 10.14 5.05
C ALA A 105 1.91 10.39 3.72
N ASP A 106 0.58 10.43 3.79
CA ASP A 106 -0.29 10.83 2.67
C ASP A 106 -0.05 10.01 1.38
N VAL A 107 0.24 8.72 1.54
CA VAL A 107 0.40 7.78 0.43
C VAL A 107 -0.96 7.16 0.08
N TRP A 108 -1.33 7.24 -1.20
CA TRP A 108 -2.57 6.68 -1.72
C TRP A 108 -2.29 5.52 -2.66
N VAL A 109 -2.73 4.34 -2.28
CA VAL A 109 -2.67 3.11 -3.08
C VAL A 109 -4.09 2.80 -3.54
N HIS A 110 -4.37 3.03 -4.83
CA HIS A 110 -5.70 2.84 -5.39
C HIS A 110 -6.04 1.36 -5.64
N ASP A 111 -7.34 1.10 -5.84
CA ASP A 111 -7.94 -0.23 -5.93
C ASP A 111 -7.16 -1.20 -6.80
N GLY A 112 -6.88 -2.38 -6.26
CA GLY A 112 -6.24 -3.47 -6.97
C GLY A 112 -4.75 -3.25 -7.30
N ALA A 113 -4.13 -2.17 -6.84
CA ALA A 113 -2.70 -1.96 -7.03
C ALA A 113 -1.87 -3.00 -6.25
N ILE A 114 -0.71 -3.35 -6.80
CA ILE A 114 0.21 -4.33 -6.24
C ILE A 114 1.55 -3.65 -5.99
N ILE A 115 2.07 -3.77 -4.78
CA ILE A 115 3.39 -3.30 -4.40
C ILE A 115 4.26 -4.53 -4.16
N LEU A 116 5.29 -4.72 -4.99
CA LEU A 116 6.17 -5.89 -4.91
C LEU A 116 7.18 -5.76 -3.76
N TYR A 117 7.77 -6.89 -3.37
CA TYR A 117 8.63 -6.99 -2.18
C TYR A 117 9.86 -6.07 -2.25
N GLN A 118 10.46 -5.93 -3.43
CA GLN A 118 11.66 -5.10 -3.65
C GLN A 118 11.41 -3.59 -3.48
N VAL A 119 10.16 -3.15 -3.44
CA VAL A 119 9.80 -1.77 -3.08
C VAL A 119 9.86 -1.64 -1.57
N THR A 120 10.96 -1.15 -1.04
CA THR A 120 11.19 -1.04 0.41
C THR A 120 10.78 0.31 0.99
N HIS A 121 10.72 1.34 0.15
CA HIS A 121 10.42 2.69 0.57
C HIS A 121 9.47 3.39 -0.41
N ILE A 122 8.37 3.91 0.12
CA ILE A 122 7.44 4.78 -0.60
C ILE A 122 7.38 6.08 0.20
N PRO A 123 7.96 7.18 -0.31
CA PRO A 123 8.01 8.45 0.41
C PRO A 123 6.64 9.15 0.44
N ASP A 124 6.60 10.29 1.15
CA ASP A 124 5.38 11.05 1.37
C ASP A 124 4.70 11.49 0.08
N GLY A 125 3.37 11.52 0.10
CA GLY A 125 2.53 12.08 -0.94
C GLY A 125 2.43 11.25 -2.22
N VAL A 126 3.00 10.06 -2.29
CA VAL A 126 2.96 9.21 -3.49
C VAL A 126 1.55 8.71 -3.76
N VAL A 127 1.18 8.71 -5.04
CA VAL A 127 -0.07 8.11 -5.52
C VAL A 127 0.24 6.95 -6.46
N ILE A 128 -0.35 5.79 -6.18
CA ILE A 128 -0.25 4.58 -7.01
C ILE A 128 -1.64 4.32 -7.60
N GLY A 129 -1.74 4.43 -8.93
CA GLY A 129 -2.98 4.30 -9.68
C GLY A 129 -3.60 2.90 -9.58
N ALA A 130 -4.91 2.82 -9.82
CA ALA A 130 -5.66 1.56 -9.75
C ALA A 130 -5.09 0.50 -10.70
N GLY A 131 -5.02 -0.76 -10.23
CA GLY A 131 -4.51 -1.90 -11.00
C GLY A 131 -3.02 -1.83 -11.35
N SER A 132 -2.27 -0.90 -10.79
CA SER A 132 -0.84 -0.72 -11.08
C SER A 132 0.02 -1.74 -10.36
N VAL A 133 1.19 -2.08 -10.93
CA VAL A 133 2.19 -2.96 -10.30
C VAL A 133 3.46 -2.17 -10.08
N LEU A 134 3.68 -1.72 -8.84
CA LEU A 134 4.88 -0.97 -8.47
C LEU A 134 6.05 -1.91 -8.22
N THR A 135 7.15 -1.67 -8.94
CA THR A 135 8.32 -2.55 -8.97
C THR A 135 9.62 -1.88 -8.50
N VAL A 136 9.59 -0.56 -8.28
CA VAL A 136 10.73 0.25 -7.83
C VAL A 136 10.27 1.29 -6.83
N ASN A 137 11.18 1.79 -6.01
CA ASN A 137 10.89 2.88 -5.08
C ASN A 137 10.58 4.17 -5.85
N PRO A 138 9.42 4.82 -5.62
CA PRO A 138 9.10 6.11 -6.21
C PRO A 138 9.85 7.25 -5.52
N GLY A 139 9.86 8.43 -6.14
CA GLY A 139 10.22 9.68 -5.48
C GLY A 139 9.02 10.31 -4.75
N PRO A 140 9.24 11.31 -3.87
CA PRO A 140 8.17 11.96 -3.12
C PRO A 140 7.18 12.70 -4.06
N TYR A 141 5.89 12.66 -3.70
CA TYR A 141 4.79 13.28 -4.43
C TYR A 141 4.62 12.83 -5.89
N GLU A 142 5.26 11.74 -6.28
CA GLU A 142 5.09 11.18 -7.62
C GLU A 142 3.77 10.42 -7.78
N ILE A 143 3.23 10.44 -9.01
CA ILE A 143 2.06 9.67 -9.42
C ILE A 143 2.52 8.57 -10.36
N TRP A 144 2.24 7.33 -9.99
CA TRP A 144 2.67 6.13 -10.71
C TRP A 144 1.47 5.32 -11.18
N ALA A 145 1.50 4.83 -12.42
CA ALA A 145 0.44 3.95 -12.93
C ALA A 145 0.96 2.96 -13.98
N GLY A 146 0.18 1.89 -14.18
CA GLY A 146 0.43 0.85 -15.18
C GLY A 146 1.04 -0.44 -14.63
N ASN A 147 1.28 -1.42 -15.50
CA ASN A 147 1.91 -2.70 -15.19
C ASN A 147 2.99 -3.03 -16.24
N PRO A 148 4.30 -2.94 -15.88
CA PRO A 148 4.84 -2.38 -14.64
C PRO A 148 4.55 -0.88 -14.54
N ALA A 149 4.37 -0.38 -13.32
CA ALA A 149 4.08 1.03 -13.09
C ALA A 149 5.23 1.93 -13.54
N ARG A 150 4.85 3.09 -14.09
CA ARG A 150 5.77 4.16 -14.48
C ARG A 150 5.29 5.47 -13.89
N LYS A 151 6.21 6.38 -13.62
CA LYS A 151 5.87 7.74 -13.24
C LYS A 151 5.10 8.40 -14.37
N ILE A 152 3.89 8.87 -14.09
CA ILE A 152 3.02 9.56 -15.05
C ILE A 152 2.84 11.04 -14.71
N GLY A 153 3.24 11.46 -13.51
CA GLY A 153 3.11 12.85 -13.07
C GLY A 153 3.66 13.07 -11.67
N MET A 154 3.39 14.26 -11.17
CA MET A 154 3.67 14.67 -9.79
C MET A 154 2.47 15.40 -9.22
N ARG A 155 2.26 15.29 -7.92
CA ARG A 155 1.34 16.17 -7.19
C ARG A 155 2.00 17.53 -7.04
N THR A 156 1.22 18.59 -7.30
CA THR A 156 1.65 19.97 -7.14
C THR A 156 0.84 20.62 -6.02
N GLU A 157 1.40 21.64 -5.39
CA GLU A 157 0.63 22.48 -4.49
C GLU A 157 -0.48 23.18 -5.25
N VAL A 158 -1.68 23.16 -4.70
CA VAL A 158 -2.86 23.85 -5.22
C VAL A 158 -3.57 24.55 -4.06
N SER A 159 -4.11 25.73 -4.32
CA SER A 159 -4.94 26.46 -3.37
C SER A 159 -6.35 25.86 -3.27
N ASP A 160 -7.04 26.08 -2.15
CA ASP A 160 -8.45 25.67 -2.00
C ASP A 160 -9.34 26.23 -3.11
N ARG A 161 -9.07 27.44 -3.59
CA ARG A 161 -9.78 28.07 -4.71
C ARG A 161 -9.61 27.28 -6.01
N GLU A 162 -8.41 26.78 -6.29
CA GLU A 162 -8.16 25.95 -7.47
C GLU A 162 -8.84 24.59 -7.33
N ILE A 163 -8.85 23.99 -6.12
CA ILE A 163 -9.58 22.75 -5.86
C ILE A 163 -11.07 22.91 -6.14
N GLU A 164 -11.70 23.98 -5.64
CA GLU A 164 -13.12 24.26 -5.91
C GLU A 164 -13.39 24.49 -7.40
N ALA A 165 -12.52 25.22 -8.10
CA ALA A 165 -12.64 25.43 -9.55
C ALA A 165 -12.56 24.10 -10.34
N LEU A 166 -11.66 23.20 -9.94
CA LEU A 166 -11.55 21.87 -10.55
C LEU A 166 -12.81 21.03 -10.32
N LYS A 167 -13.40 21.06 -9.11
CA LYS A 167 -14.65 20.36 -8.81
C LYS A 167 -15.80 20.83 -9.71
N GLU A 168 -15.92 22.12 -9.94
CA GLU A 168 -16.97 22.65 -10.82
C GLU A 168 -16.76 22.21 -12.28
N ILE A 169 -15.51 22.17 -12.76
CA ILE A 169 -15.18 21.70 -14.11
C ILE A 169 -15.54 20.21 -14.26
N GLU A 170 -15.23 19.38 -13.26
CA GLU A 170 -15.56 17.94 -13.31
C GLU A 170 -17.07 17.68 -13.25
N LYS A 171 -17.81 18.40 -12.42
CA LYS A 171 -19.30 18.36 -12.43
C LYS A 171 -19.86 18.68 -13.81
N PHE A 172 -19.31 19.68 -14.47
CA PHE A 172 -19.74 20.09 -15.81
C PHE A 172 -19.44 19.03 -16.88
N ARG A 173 -18.27 18.36 -16.79
CA ARG A 173 -17.89 17.25 -17.67
C ARG A 173 -18.81 16.04 -17.50
N LEU A 174 -19.07 15.64 -16.26
CA LEU A 174 -19.94 14.51 -15.94
C LEU A 174 -21.37 14.73 -16.45
N ASN A 175 -21.91 15.94 -16.31
CA ASN A 175 -23.26 16.28 -16.79
C ASN A 175 -23.39 16.33 -18.33
N ARG A 176 -22.27 16.45 -19.07
CA ARG A 176 -22.26 16.38 -20.55
C ARG A 176 -22.00 14.99 -21.11
N SER A 177 -21.55 14.05 -20.29
CA SER A 177 -21.21 12.68 -20.70
C SER A 177 -22.38 11.71 -20.56
N LEU A 178 -23.51 12.16 -20.05
CA LEU A 178 -24.76 11.36 -19.99
C LEU A 178 -25.58 11.65 -21.25
N PRO A 179 -25.93 10.60 -22.04
CA PRO A 179 -26.79 10.74 -23.22
C PRO A 179 -28.21 11.15 -22.82
#